data_a2010b3ae2683eb6cc509268f40a78d5
#
_entry.id   a2010b3ae2683eb6cc509268f40a78d5
#
_cell.length_a   1.000
_cell.length_b   1.000
_cell.length_c   1.000
_cell.angle_alpha   90.00
_cell.angle_beta   90.00
_cell.angle_gamma   90.00
#
_symmetry.space_group_name_H-M   'P 1'
#
loop_
_entity.id
_entity.type
_entity.pdbx_description
1 polymer ?
#
loop_
_entity_poly.entity_id
_entity_poly.type
_entity_poly.pdbx_seq_one_letter_code
_entity_poly.pdbx_strand_id
1 'polypeptide(L)'
;MSSSMPLAAAARADGDYSPVCVCFSVQARAEPGVMPRVVELFAKRGLVPQRWHSTASGSVLAIDVQIDGLGRDLCDYIARCMRQIIGVETVLTSDTRRSG
;
A
#
# COMPACT_ATOMS: atom_id res chain seq x y z
N MET A 1 -15.62 18.15 -6.13
CA MET A 1 -15.22 17.78 -5.79
C MET A 1 -14.66 17.61 -5.08
N SER A 2 -14.22 17.40 -5.02
CA SER A 2 -13.65 17.12 -4.44
C SER A 2 -13.22 17.23 -3.76
N SER A 3 -13.12 17.20 -3.51
CA SER A 3 -12.58 17.26 -2.87
C SER A 3 -12.75 17.00 -1.85
N SER A 4 -13.15 16.73 -1.43
CA SER A 4 -13.22 16.26 -0.38
C SER A 4 -12.19 15.90 0.40
N MET A 5 -11.29 15.59 0.11
CA MET A 5 -10.22 15.29 0.72
C MET A 5 -9.67 16.20 1.63
N PRO A 6 -9.80 17.37 1.53
CA PRO A 6 -9.20 18.27 2.44
C PRO A 6 -9.61 18.02 3.84
N LEU A 7 -10.79 17.49 4.04
CA LEU A 7 -11.19 17.26 5.32
C LEU A 7 -10.37 16.25 5.98
N ALA A 8 -10.04 15.22 5.33
CA ALA A 8 -9.23 14.21 5.91
C ALA A 8 -7.86 14.72 6.22
N ALA A 9 -7.37 15.58 5.40
CA ALA A 9 -6.07 16.12 5.67
C ALA A 9 -6.10 16.98 6.91
N ALA A 10 -7.15 17.73 7.07
CA ALA A 10 -7.23 18.58 8.22
C ALA A 10 -7.27 17.76 9.49
N ALA A 11 -7.85 16.62 9.44
CA ALA A 11 -7.94 15.83 10.63
C ALA A 11 -6.59 15.40 11.12
N ARG A 12 -5.61 15.36 10.26
CA ARG A 12 -4.31 14.95 10.69
C ARG A 12 -3.41 16.07 11.01
N ALA A 13 -3.89 17.26 11.02
CA ALA A 13 -3.03 18.38 11.21
C ALA A 13 -2.63 18.56 12.63
N ASP A 14 -2.91 17.63 13.47
CA ASP A 14 -2.61 17.83 14.83
C ASP A 14 -1.16 17.59 15.11
N GLY A 15 -0.37 17.25 14.22
CA GLY A 15 0.99 17.06 14.55
C GLY A 15 1.77 17.10 13.34
N ASP A 16 2.66 16.21 13.26
CA ASP A 16 3.49 16.15 12.13
C ASP A 16 2.78 15.38 11.08
N TYR A 17 2.29 16.06 10.10
CA TYR A 17 1.68 15.33 9.04
C TYR A 17 2.35 15.65 7.74
N SER A 18 3.66 15.72 7.77
CA SER A 18 4.40 15.81 6.53
C SER A 18 3.92 14.73 5.62
N PRO A 19 3.73 15.01 4.36
CA PRO A 19 3.27 14.01 3.43
C PRO A 19 4.24 12.84 3.40
N VAL A 20 3.71 11.67 3.52
CA VAL A 20 4.50 10.46 3.50
C VAL A 20 3.90 9.53 2.47
N CYS A 21 4.74 9.01 1.62
CA CYS A 21 4.31 8.03 0.65
C CYS A 21 4.84 6.69 1.10
N VAL A 22 3.95 5.75 1.31
CA VAL A 22 4.33 4.43 1.74
C VAL A 22 4.39 3.53 0.52
N CYS A 23 5.45 2.76 0.42
CA CYS A 23 5.61 1.82 -0.67
C CYS A 23 5.64 0.41 -0.09
N PHE A 24 4.81 -0.45 -0.62
CA PHE A 24 4.84 -1.88 -0.29
C PHE A 24 5.51 -2.60 -1.44
N SER A 25 6.54 -3.37 -1.15
CA SER A 25 7.20 -4.20 -2.15
C SER A 25 6.93 -5.65 -1.81
N VAL A 26 6.21 -6.32 -2.67
CA VAL A 26 5.75 -7.67 -2.44
C VAL A 26 6.40 -8.62 -3.41
N GLN A 27 6.93 -9.71 -2.89
CA GLN A 27 7.41 -10.80 -3.72
C GLN A 27 6.52 -11.99 -3.48
N ALA A 28 6.03 -12.59 -4.53
CA ALA A 28 5.09 -13.68 -4.41
C ALA A 28 5.27 -14.67 -5.54
N ARG A 29 4.60 -15.80 -5.42
CA ARG A 29 4.54 -16.71 -6.55
C ARG A 29 3.56 -16.17 -7.57
N ALA A 30 3.86 -16.41 -8.84
CA ALA A 30 3.02 -15.89 -9.92
C ALA A 30 1.78 -16.77 -10.08
N GLU A 31 0.86 -16.61 -9.14
CA GLU A 31 -0.40 -17.33 -9.13
C GLU A 31 -1.55 -16.36 -9.30
N PRO A 32 -2.60 -16.78 -10.00
CA PRO A 32 -3.68 -15.85 -10.35
C PRO A 32 -4.38 -15.23 -9.15
N GLY A 33 -4.42 -15.92 -8.04
CA GLY A 33 -5.17 -15.41 -6.90
C GLY A 33 -4.42 -14.39 -6.06
N VAL A 34 -3.13 -14.18 -6.30
CA VAL A 34 -2.37 -13.30 -5.43
C VAL A 34 -2.72 -11.83 -5.63
N MET A 35 -2.68 -11.39 -6.87
CA MET A 35 -2.88 -9.97 -7.12
C MET A 35 -4.26 -9.47 -6.68
N PRO A 36 -5.35 -10.17 -6.98
CA PRO A 36 -6.65 -9.69 -6.51
C PRO A 36 -6.75 -9.64 -4.99
N ARG A 37 -6.09 -10.56 -4.30
CA ARG A 37 -6.14 -10.54 -2.85
C ARG A 37 -5.38 -9.36 -2.26
N VAL A 38 -4.28 -8.98 -2.90
CA VAL A 38 -3.54 -7.80 -2.47
C VAL A 38 -4.38 -6.55 -2.72
N VAL A 39 -4.97 -6.45 -3.91
CA VAL A 39 -5.81 -5.29 -4.22
C VAL A 39 -6.95 -5.17 -3.22
N GLU A 40 -7.52 -6.30 -2.84
CA GLU A 40 -8.65 -6.28 -1.95
C GLU A 40 -8.32 -5.68 -0.58
N LEU A 41 -7.10 -5.84 -0.13
CA LEU A 41 -6.72 -5.28 1.16
C LEU A 41 -6.87 -3.77 1.18
N PHE A 42 -6.60 -3.12 0.05
CA PHE A 42 -6.77 -1.69 -0.04
C PHE A 42 -8.23 -1.34 -0.29
N ALA A 43 -8.88 -2.09 -1.16
CA ALA A 43 -10.26 -1.79 -1.53
C ALA A 43 -11.20 -1.87 -0.33
N LYS A 44 -10.98 -2.83 0.53
CA LYS A 44 -11.84 -3.00 1.70
C LYS A 44 -11.76 -1.81 2.64
N ARG A 45 -10.70 -1.07 2.56
CA ARG A 45 -10.49 0.08 3.43
C ARG A 45 -10.73 1.40 2.71
N GLY A 46 -11.25 1.33 1.50
CA GLY A 46 -11.50 2.54 0.74
C GLY A 46 -10.23 3.24 0.28
N LEU A 47 -9.15 2.50 0.16
CA LEU A 47 -7.88 3.09 -0.24
C LEU A 47 -7.63 2.85 -1.71
N VAL A 48 -7.13 3.87 -2.38
CA VAL A 48 -6.79 3.78 -3.79
C VAL A 48 -5.30 4.06 -3.93
N PRO A 49 -4.52 3.06 -4.35
CA PRO A 49 -3.10 3.29 -4.53
C PRO A 49 -2.84 4.35 -5.59
N GLN A 50 -1.87 5.21 -5.34
CA GLN A 50 -1.45 6.19 -6.32
C GLN A 50 -0.64 5.55 -7.43
N ARG A 51 0.03 4.46 -7.12
CA ARG A 51 0.82 3.77 -8.13
C ARG A 51 0.79 2.28 -7.84
N TRP A 52 0.58 1.53 -8.88
CA TRP A 52 0.60 0.07 -8.80
C TRP A 52 1.43 -0.43 -9.96
N HIS A 53 2.45 -1.21 -9.65
CA HIS A 53 3.29 -1.76 -10.71
C HIS A 53 3.52 -3.23 -10.37
N SER A 54 3.21 -4.10 -11.30
CA SER A 54 3.43 -5.52 -11.07
C SER A 54 4.11 -6.12 -12.28
N THR A 55 4.98 -7.06 -12.01
CA THR A 55 5.73 -7.74 -13.05
C THR A 55 5.80 -9.22 -12.72
N ALA A 56 5.45 -10.04 -13.67
CA ALA A 56 5.59 -11.48 -13.52
C ALA A 56 6.73 -11.95 -14.38
N SER A 57 7.64 -12.69 -13.77
CA SER A 57 8.78 -13.19 -14.49
C SER A 57 9.00 -14.63 -14.04
N GLY A 58 8.76 -15.58 -14.91
CA GLY A 58 8.82 -16.98 -14.55
C GLY A 58 7.79 -17.28 -13.48
N SER A 59 8.22 -17.79 -12.36
CA SER A 59 7.32 -18.13 -11.28
C SER A 59 7.23 -17.05 -10.22
N VAL A 60 7.83 -15.88 -10.47
CA VAL A 60 7.88 -14.81 -9.48
C VAL A 60 6.98 -13.67 -9.91
N LEU A 61 6.21 -13.17 -8.95
CA LEU A 61 5.38 -12.00 -9.14
C LEU A 61 5.88 -10.93 -8.19
N ALA A 62 6.27 -9.80 -8.74
CA ALA A 62 6.71 -8.66 -7.93
C ALA A 62 5.67 -7.57 -8.04
N ILE A 63 5.24 -7.03 -6.91
CA ILE A 63 4.24 -5.97 -6.89
C ILE A 63 4.76 -4.82 -6.06
N ASP A 64 4.72 -3.63 -6.64
CA ASP A 64 5.06 -2.41 -5.91
C ASP A 64 3.84 -1.53 -5.85
N VAL A 65 3.45 -1.13 -4.67
CA VAL A 65 2.25 -0.33 -4.46
C VAL A 65 2.62 0.89 -3.65
N GLN A 66 2.19 2.05 -4.10
CA GLN A 66 2.44 3.29 -3.37
C GLN A 66 1.14 3.93 -2.95
N ILE A 67 1.07 4.33 -1.70
CA ILE A 67 -0.09 4.99 -1.15
C ILE A 67 0.35 6.18 -0.32
N ASP A 68 -0.27 7.32 -0.59
CA ASP A 68 0.01 8.54 0.16
C ASP A 68 -0.86 8.59 1.42
N GLY A 69 -0.29 9.13 2.46
CA GLY A 69 -1.07 9.49 3.63
C GLY A 69 -1.47 8.33 4.53
N LEU A 70 -0.83 7.20 4.37
CA LEU A 70 -1.17 6.05 5.18
C LEU A 70 -0.46 6.14 6.52
N GLY A 71 -1.20 5.99 7.61
CA GLY A 71 -0.59 6.01 8.92
C GLY A 71 0.21 4.75 9.20
N ARG A 72 1.10 4.86 10.16
CA ARG A 72 2.01 3.76 10.45
C ARG A 72 1.28 2.50 10.89
N ASP A 73 0.29 2.65 11.75
CA ASP A 73 -0.41 1.48 12.27
C ASP A 73 -1.15 0.73 11.18
N LEU A 74 -1.80 1.47 10.30
CA LEU A 74 -2.53 0.84 9.21
C LEU A 74 -1.56 0.23 8.21
N CYS A 75 -0.45 0.90 7.97
CA CYS A 75 0.58 0.36 7.09
C CYS A 75 1.07 -0.99 7.60
N ASP A 76 1.38 -1.05 8.89
CA ASP A 76 1.86 -2.31 9.49
C ASP A 76 0.80 -3.39 9.44
N TYR A 77 -0.45 -3.00 9.66
CA TYR A 77 -1.54 -3.97 9.62
C TYR A 77 -1.71 -4.55 8.21
N ILE A 78 -1.68 -3.68 7.21
CA ILE A 78 -1.83 -4.14 5.84
C ILE A 78 -0.67 -5.06 5.45
N ALA A 79 0.54 -4.70 5.86
CA ALA A 79 1.69 -5.55 5.56
C ALA A 79 1.54 -6.93 6.19
N ARG A 80 1.02 -6.99 7.41
CA ARG A 80 0.79 -8.28 8.05
C ARG A 80 -0.26 -9.09 7.30
N CYS A 81 -1.30 -8.43 6.84
CA CYS A 81 -2.32 -9.13 6.07
C CYS A 81 -1.77 -9.64 4.75
N MET A 82 -0.92 -8.85 4.11
CA MET A 82 -0.30 -9.31 2.87
C MET A 82 0.53 -10.56 3.09
N ARG A 83 1.25 -10.60 4.20
CA ARG A 83 2.10 -11.76 4.48
C ARG A 83 1.32 -13.03 4.72
N GLN A 84 0.03 -12.90 4.99
CA GLN A 84 -0.81 -14.08 5.20
C GLN A 84 -1.47 -14.57 3.94
N ILE A 85 -1.33 -13.88 2.84
CA ILE A 85 -1.89 -14.33 1.57
C ILE A 85 -1.05 -15.49 1.07
N ILE A 86 -1.72 -16.59 0.74
CA ILE A 86 -1.02 -17.74 0.22
C ILE A 86 -0.35 -17.35 -1.09
N GLY A 87 0.93 -17.67 -1.18
CA GLY A 87 1.72 -17.29 -2.35
C GLY A 87 2.63 -16.11 -2.11
N VAL A 88 2.31 -15.26 -1.15
CA VAL A 88 3.17 -14.13 -0.83
C VAL A 88 4.34 -14.61 -0.01
N GLU A 89 5.54 -14.25 -0.42
CA GLU A 89 6.75 -14.72 0.24
C GLU A 89 7.42 -13.65 1.07
N THR A 90 7.48 -12.43 0.58
CA THR A 90 8.05 -11.34 1.37
C THR A 90 7.27 -10.06 1.12
N VAL A 91 7.19 -9.23 2.15
CA VAL A 91 6.59 -7.92 2.05
C VAL A 91 7.52 -6.97 2.77
N LEU A 92 7.99 -5.96 2.05
CA LEU A 92 8.81 -4.91 2.62
C LEU A 92 8.06 -3.61 2.50
N THR A 93 8.18 -2.77 3.50
CA THR A 93 7.55 -1.46 3.46
C THR A 93 8.63 -0.41 3.61
N SER A 94 8.44 0.69 2.92
CA SER A 94 9.31 1.84 3.08
C SER A 94 8.45 3.08 2.98
N ASP A 95 8.87 4.15 3.61
CA ASP A 95 8.15 5.39 3.47
C ASP A 95 9.11 6.47 3.06
N THR A 96 8.62 7.35 2.22
CA THR A 96 9.39 8.45 1.69
C THR A 96 8.69 9.71 2.11
N ARG A 97 9.39 10.53 2.87
CA ARG A 97 8.82 11.78 3.29
C ARG A 97 9.02 12.81 2.21
N ARG A 98 7.95 13.46 1.80
CA ARG A 98 8.08 14.45 0.82
C ARG A 98 8.62 15.66 1.43
N SER A 99 9.67 16.17 0.96
CA SER A 99 10.18 17.35 1.54
C SER A 99 9.79 18.47 0.68
N GLY A 100 9.32 19.25 1.07
CA GLY A 100 8.98 20.30 0.31
C GLY A 100 8.58 21.20 -0.03
#